data_34671b08a2098354f163c5a57477e4c0
#
_entry.id   34671b08a2098354f163c5a57477e4c0
#
_cell.length_a   1.000
_cell.length_b   1.000
_cell.length_c   1.000
_cell.angle_alpha   90.00
_cell.angle_beta   90.00
_cell.angle_gamma   90.00
#
_symmetry.space_group_name_H-M   'P 1'
#
loop_
_entity.id
_entity.type
_entity.pdbx_description
1 polymer ?
#
loop_
_entity_poly.entity_id
_entity_poly.type
_entity_poly.pdbx_seq_one_letter_code
_entity_poly.pdbx_strand_id
1 'polypeptide(L)'
;MVAWQAAWYYENIDFSAMPFKMRELSQLIKITSFLSGKELRLKLTNYYGKEELIFDEIYVALTADMKEKQRVTALYQDTIVIPQGEAIWTDSIDLDIKVGQTIYVYMKSSQEQEYCDFKCTYETSLTNASFARSANFLPKLSDTWQSRKGWFCLEEVDVWTKATPKYLEVTGDSLMEMGMITAPLMQYLMTVHPDEVTVLNTAISGSRLIHDAPHDQPIYETFGESLLSRMVRNRSGFKPELTIVSIGANDLMLPLISEVAARQKNN
;
A
#
# COMPACT_ATOMS: atom_id res chain seq x y z
N MET A 1 25.47 10.00 -7.31
CA MET A 1 24.98 9.25 -8.49
C MET A 1 23.48 9.40 -8.50
N VAL A 2 22.81 9.46 -9.65
CA VAL A 2 21.35 9.49 -9.69
C VAL A 2 20.86 8.04 -9.74
N ALA A 3 19.81 7.72 -8.97
CA ALA A 3 19.26 6.37 -8.91
C ALA A 3 17.75 6.40 -8.58
N TRP A 4 17.07 5.29 -8.81
CA TRP A 4 15.72 5.05 -8.29
C TRP A 4 15.79 4.84 -6.79
N GLN A 5 14.94 5.55 -6.05
CA GLN A 5 14.82 5.46 -4.61
C GLN A 5 13.35 5.48 -4.21
N ALA A 6 12.98 4.63 -3.26
CA ALA A 6 11.60 4.60 -2.77
C ALA A 6 11.27 5.92 -2.06
N ALA A 7 10.28 6.62 -2.60
CA ALA A 7 9.73 7.85 -2.05
C ALA A 7 8.43 7.61 -1.26
N TRP A 8 7.85 6.43 -1.37
CA TRP A 8 6.69 5.97 -0.62
C TRP A 8 6.62 4.45 -0.71
N TYR A 9 6.39 3.77 0.42
CA TYR A 9 6.28 2.32 0.49
C TYR A 9 5.31 1.86 1.58
N TYR A 10 4.37 1.00 1.19
CA TYR A 10 3.45 0.29 2.08
C TYR A 10 3.29 -1.14 1.57
N GLU A 11 3.79 -2.12 2.34
CA GLU A 11 3.71 -3.53 1.96
C GLU A 11 2.25 -4.00 1.90
N ASN A 12 1.83 -4.54 0.75
CA ASN A 12 0.49 -5.10 0.58
C ASN A 12 0.29 -6.38 1.39
N ILE A 13 -0.92 -6.58 1.85
CA ILE A 13 -1.36 -7.66 2.73
C ILE A 13 -2.16 -8.68 1.92
N ASP A 14 -2.07 -9.95 2.33
CA ASP A 14 -2.81 -11.06 1.74
C ASP A 14 -4.29 -11.04 2.13
N PHE A 15 -5.14 -10.76 1.15
CA PHE A 15 -6.60 -10.86 1.26
C PHE A 15 -7.17 -11.99 0.41
N SER A 16 -6.37 -12.99 0.01
CA SER A 16 -6.83 -14.10 -0.82
C SER A 16 -7.90 -14.98 -0.17
N ALA A 17 -7.97 -14.99 1.18
CA ALA A 17 -9.02 -15.68 1.92
C ALA A 17 -10.39 -14.95 1.88
N MET A 18 -10.38 -13.62 1.64
CA MET A 18 -11.60 -12.82 1.49
C MET A 18 -11.41 -11.71 0.45
N PRO A 19 -11.27 -12.07 -0.82
CA PRO A 19 -10.94 -11.13 -1.87
C PRO A 19 -12.05 -10.09 -2.08
N PHE A 20 -11.65 -8.91 -2.53
CA PHE A 20 -12.57 -7.86 -2.92
C PHE A 20 -12.98 -8.07 -4.38
N LYS A 21 -14.18 -8.60 -4.60
CA LYS A 21 -14.73 -8.79 -5.94
C LYS A 21 -15.44 -7.53 -6.42
N MET A 22 -15.02 -7.00 -7.55
CA MET A 22 -15.60 -5.79 -8.13
C MET A 22 -15.76 -5.95 -9.63
N ARG A 23 -16.95 -5.55 -10.16
CA ARG A 23 -17.23 -5.54 -11.60
C ARG A 23 -16.46 -4.44 -12.31
N GLU A 24 -16.37 -3.30 -11.69
CA GLU A 24 -15.63 -2.14 -12.15
C GLU A 24 -14.98 -1.49 -10.93
N LEU A 25 -13.77 -1.01 -11.08
CA LEU A 25 -13.07 -0.28 -10.04
C LEU A 25 -12.48 1.00 -10.61
N SER A 26 -12.77 2.11 -9.97
CA SER A 26 -11.96 3.31 -10.05
C SER A 26 -11.45 3.65 -8.65
N GLN A 27 -10.14 3.73 -8.47
CA GLN A 27 -9.55 4.19 -7.22
C GLN A 27 -8.65 5.38 -7.46
N LEU A 28 -8.71 6.34 -6.55
CA LEU A 28 -7.82 7.48 -6.48
C LEU A 28 -7.05 7.40 -5.17
N ILE A 29 -5.75 7.19 -5.26
CA ILE A 29 -4.86 7.08 -4.11
C ILE A 29 -4.10 8.39 -3.99
N LYS A 30 -4.20 9.03 -2.84
CA LYS A 30 -3.39 10.19 -2.45
C LYS A 30 -2.20 9.68 -1.65
N ILE A 31 -1.00 10.06 -2.02
CA ILE A 31 0.24 9.75 -1.30
C ILE A 31 1.06 11.03 -1.09
N THR A 32 1.94 11.01 -0.10
CA THR A 32 2.91 12.09 0.13
C THR A 32 4.32 11.56 -0.06
N SER A 33 5.09 12.22 -0.92
CA SER A 33 6.45 11.81 -1.26
C SER A 33 7.45 12.14 -0.15
N PHE A 34 8.29 11.17 0.22
CA PHE A 34 9.43 11.40 1.13
C PHE A 34 10.64 12.05 0.45
N LEU A 35 10.72 11.93 -0.87
CA LEU A 35 11.89 12.36 -1.63
C LEU A 35 11.50 13.29 -2.77
N SER A 36 12.43 14.18 -3.10
CA SER A 36 12.38 14.95 -4.33
C SER A 36 12.98 14.16 -5.48
N GLY A 37 12.39 14.27 -6.68
CA GLY A 37 12.87 13.58 -7.88
C GLY A 37 12.39 14.24 -9.17
N LYS A 38 12.91 13.76 -10.30
CA LYS A 38 12.58 14.28 -11.64
C LYS A 38 11.73 13.34 -12.48
N GLU A 39 11.74 12.07 -12.13
CA GLU A 39 10.91 11.03 -12.72
C GLU A 39 10.30 10.21 -11.61
N LEU A 40 9.20 9.54 -11.93
CA LEU A 40 8.46 8.66 -11.04
C LEU A 40 8.14 7.35 -11.75
N ARG A 41 8.13 6.23 -11.01
CA ARG A 41 7.56 4.96 -11.43
C ARG A 41 6.80 4.31 -10.28
N LEU A 42 5.84 3.45 -10.61
CA LEU A 42 4.99 2.75 -9.67
C LEU A 42 5.33 1.25 -9.64
N LYS A 43 5.31 0.65 -8.47
CA LYS A 43 5.30 -0.80 -8.31
C LYS A 43 3.88 -1.26 -8.03
N LEU A 44 3.37 -2.07 -8.93
CA LEU A 44 2.03 -2.64 -8.85
C LEU A 44 2.14 -4.14 -8.57
N THR A 45 1.31 -4.64 -7.66
CA THR A 45 1.41 -6.03 -7.20
C THR A 45 0.11 -6.80 -7.41
N ASN A 46 0.28 -8.11 -7.57
CA ASN A 46 -0.77 -9.12 -7.59
C ASN A 46 -0.23 -10.42 -6.96
N TYR A 47 0.52 -10.29 -5.86
CA TYR A 47 1.22 -11.39 -5.20
C TYR A 47 0.28 -12.49 -4.74
N TYR A 48 -0.91 -12.11 -4.28
CA TYR A 48 -1.90 -12.99 -3.67
C TYR A 48 -3.07 -13.28 -4.59
N GLY A 49 -3.10 -12.67 -5.78
CA GLY A 49 -4.14 -12.87 -6.77
C GLY A 49 -4.16 -14.29 -7.32
N LYS A 50 -5.35 -14.77 -7.69
CA LYS A 50 -5.56 -16.10 -8.30
C LYS A 50 -5.60 -16.04 -9.82
N GLU A 51 -5.72 -14.86 -10.38
CA GLU A 51 -5.77 -14.55 -11.81
C GLU A 51 -4.96 -13.29 -12.08
N GLU A 52 -4.66 -13.02 -13.35
CA GLU A 52 -4.06 -11.75 -13.73
C GLU A 52 -5.02 -10.58 -13.44
N LEU A 53 -4.47 -9.42 -13.12
CA LEU A 53 -5.22 -8.18 -12.97
C LEU A 53 -4.97 -7.25 -14.15
N ILE A 54 -6.03 -6.60 -14.63
CA ILE A 54 -6.00 -5.70 -15.79
C ILE A 54 -6.48 -4.31 -15.36
N PHE A 55 -5.65 -3.31 -15.57
CA PHE A 55 -6.00 -1.90 -15.44
C PHE A 55 -6.01 -1.24 -16.80
N ASP A 56 -7.17 -0.74 -17.21
CA ASP A 56 -7.36 -0.08 -18.53
C ASP A 56 -6.67 1.28 -18.57
N GLU A 57 -6.67 1.96 -17.41
CA GLU A 57 -6.11 3.30 -17.29
C GLU A 57 -5.46 3.50 -15.93
N ILE A 58 -4.24 3.98 -15.95
CA ILE A 58 -3.58 4.52 -14.75
C ILE A 58 -3.04 5.90 -15.09
N TYR A 59 -3.27 6.86 -14.20
CA TYR A 59 -2.76 8.22 -14.34
C TYR A 59 -2.15 8.71 -13.04
N VAL A 60 -1.16 9.59 -13.17
CA VAL A 60 -0.55 10.31 -12.04
C VAL A 60 -0.71 11.80 -12.24
N ALA A 61 -0.97 12.53 -11.16
CA ALA A 61 -1.00 13.99 -11.14
C ALA A 61 -0.53 14.55 -9.79
N LEU A 62 -0.20 15.83 -9.77
CA LEU A 62 0.18 16.57 -8.55
C LEU A 62 -1.01 17.33 -7.93
N THR A 63 -2.16 17.30 -8.58
CA THR A 63 -3.39 17.98 -8.12
C THR A 63 -4.57 17.02 -8.09
N ALA A 64 -5.47 17.20 -7.11
CA ALA A 64 -6.62 16.32 -6.91
C ALA A 64 -7.63 16.34 -8.07
N ASP A 65 -7.67 17.41 -8.83
CA ASP A 65 -8.54 17.56 -10.00
C ASP A 65 -8.00 16.86 -11.26
N MET A 66 -6.80 16.28 -11.16
CA MET A 66 -6.14 15.53 -12.22
C MET A 66 -6.00 16.27 -13.56
N LYS A 67 -5.96 17.64 -13.54
CA LYS A 67 -5.94 18.45 -14.78
C LYS A 67 -4.69 18.21 -15.62
N GLU A 68 -3.53 18.12 -14.98
CA GLU A 68 -2.23 17.88 -15.63
C GLU A 68 -1.78 16.45 -15.43
N LYS A 69 -2.71 15.49 -15.55
CA LYS A 69 -2.40 14.09 -15.38
C LYS A 69 -1.52 13.56 -16.50
N GLN A 70 -0.61 12.68 -16.13
CA GLN A 70 0.19 11.90 -17.07
C GLN A 70 -0.26 10.45 -17.08
N ARG A 71 -0.33 9.85 -18.27
CA ARG A 71 -0.64 8.43 -18.43
C ARG A 71 0.53 7.59 -17.94
N VAL A 72 0.20 6.56 -17.17
CA VAL A 72 1.14 5.54 -16.75
C VAL A 72 1.04 4.38 -17.75
N THR A 73 2.19 3.89 -18.20
CA THR A 73 2.30 2.70 -19.06
C THR A 73 3.18 1.65 -18.39
N ALA A 74 3.09 0.42 -18.85
CA ALA A 74 4.05 -0.62 -18.51
C ALA A 74 4.45 -1.35 -19.80
N LEU A 75 5.76 -1.51 -20.04
CA LEU A 75 6.30 -2.02 -21.30
C LEU A 75 5.75 -1.24 -22.51
N TYR A 76 5.54 0.08 -22.34
CA TYR A 76 4.97 1.01 -23.33
C TYR A 76 3.52 0.66 -23.76
N GLN A 77 2.80 -0.10 -22.94
CA GLN A 77 1.39 -0.41 -23.16
C GLN A 77 0.51 0.40 -22.23
N ASP A 78 -0.59 0.93 -22.76
CA ASP A 78 -1.59 1.73 -22.03
C ASP A 78 -2.41 0.89 -21.06
N THR A 79 -2.75 -0.35 -21.45
CA THR A 79 -3.41 -1.32 -20.60
C THR A 79 -2.34 -2.09 -19.84
N ILE A 80 -2.42 -2.03 -18.51
CA ILE A 80 -1.44 -2.65 -17.63
C ILE A 80 -1.99 -3.97 -17.13
N VAL A 81 -1.25 -5.04 -17.39
CA VAL A 81 -1.54 -6.41 -16.93
C VAL A 81 -0.54 -6.76 -15.83
N ILE A 82 -1.06 -7.17 -14.67
CA ILE A 82 -0.23 -7.68 -13.58
C ILE A 82 -0.46 -9.19 -13.48
N PRO A 83 0.54 -10.02 -13.84
CA PRO A 83 0.39 -11.47 -13.79
C PRO A 83 0.09 -11.98 -12.37
N GLN A 84 -0.56 -13.13 -12.30
CA GLN A 84 -0.81 -13.80 -11.02
C GLN A 84 0.51 -14.10 -10.29
N GLY A 85 0.55 -13.78 -8.99
CA GLY A 85 1.69 -14.05 -8.11
C GLY A 85 2.87 -13.09 -8.29
N GLU A 86 2.74 -12.07 -9.13
CA GLU A 86 3.86 -11.20 -9.52
C GLU A 86 3.65 -9.73 -9.11
N ALA A 87 4.71 -8.97 -9.27
CA ALA A 87 4.69 -7.52 -9.26
C ALA A 87 5.39 -6.98 -10.51
N ILE A 88 4.96 -5.82 -10.96
CA ILE A 88 5.56 -5.13 -12.10
C ILE A 88 5.95 -3.71 -11.72
N TRP A 89 6.97 -3.20 -12.40
CA TRP A 89 7.27 -1.78 -12.45
C TRP A 89 6.62 -1.16 -13.69
N THR A 90 6.07 0.03 -13.52
CA THR A 90 5.62 0.84 -14.66
C THR A 90 6.81 1.48 -15.36
N ASP A 91 6.57 1.96 -16.58
CA ASP A 91 7.51 2.86 -17.24
C ASP A 91 7.65 4.16 -16.44
N SER A 92 8.78 4.85 -16.58
CA SER A 92 9.02 6.13 -15.90
C SER A 92 8.20 7.25 -16.50
N ILE A 93 7.83 8.21 -15.67
CA ILE A 93 7.08 9.42 -16.01
C ILE A 93 7.92 10.63 -15.61
N ASP A 94 8.15 11.57 -16.53
CA ASP A 94 8.78 12.86 -16.25
C ASP A 94 7.86 13.68 -15.33
N LEU A 95 8.24 13.82 -14.07
CA LEU A 95 7.44 14.54 -13.08
C LEU A 95 8.36 15.15 -12.00
N ASP A 96 8.38 16.48 -11.92
CA ASP A 96 9.18 17.19 -10.91
C ASP A 96 8.48 17.14 -9.56
N ILE A 97 8.97 16.29 -8.68
CA ILE A 97 8.39 16.02 -7.36
C ILE A 97 9.30 16.63 -6.29
N LYS A 98 8.67 17.20 -5.26
CA LYS A 98 9.36 17.69 -4.06
C LYS A 98 9.00 16.84 -2.85
N VAL A 99 9.92 16.76 -1.89
CA VAL A 99 9.64 16.16 -0.58
C VAL A 99 8.41 16.82 0.05
N GLY A 100 7.52 16.01 0.62
CA GLY A 100 6.24 16.47 1.20
C GLY A 100 5.16 16.78 0.17
N GLN A 101 5.45 16.70 -1.13
CA GLN A 101 4.46 16.93 -2.17
C GLN A 101 3.46 15.77 -2.26
N THR A 102 2.20 16.13 -2.45
CA THR A 102 1.15 15.14 -2.71
C THR A 102 1.21 14.68 -4.17
N ILE A 103 1.09 13.36 -4.36
CA ILE A 103 0.93 12.68 -5.63
C ILE A 103 -0.41 11.98 -5.62
N TYR A 104 -1.17 12.07 -6.69
CA TYR A 104 -2.44 11.38 -6.89
C TYR A 104 -2.25 10.30 -7.95
N VAL A 105 -2.57 9.05 -7.59
CA VAL A 105 -2.54 7.90 -8.50
C VAL A 105 -3.97 7.44 -8.72
N TYR A 106 -4.45 7.59 -9.95
CA TYR A 106 -5.74 7.09 -10.39
C TYR A 106 -5.55 5.77 -11.12
N MET A 107 -6.33 4.76 -10.74
CA MET A 107 -6.30 3.43 -11.37
C MET A 107 -7.72 2.99 -11.68
N LYS A 108 -7.96 2.53 -12.92
CA LYS A 108 -9.27 2.07 -13.39
C LYS A 108 -9.17 0.69 -14.00
N SER A 109 -10.15 -0.16 -13.65
CA SER A 109 -10.46 -1.40 -14.34
C SER A 109 -11.95 -1.43 -14.70
N SER A 110 -12.27 -1.76 -15.94
CA SER A 110 -13.64 -1.95 -16.45
C SER A 110 -14.09 -3.41 -16.38
N GLN A 111 -13.25 -4.30 -15.89
CA GLN A 111 -13.50 -5.74 -15.84
C GLN A 111 -13.88 -6.18 -14.45
N GLU A 112 -14.68 -7.26 -14.38
CA GLU A 112 -14.92 -7.94 -13.10
C GLU A 112 -13.65 -8.69 -12.68
N GLN A 113 -13.07 -8.31 -11.53
CA GLN A 113 -11.84 -8.88 -11.01
C GLN A 113 -11.89 -9.05 -9.49
N GLU A 114 -11.04 -9.93 -8.97
CA GLU A 114 -10.83 -10.13 -7.53
C GLU A 114 -9.48 -9.53 -7.11
N TYR A 115 -9.53 -8.59 -6.17
CA TYR A 115 -8.34 -7.92 -5.63
C TYR A 115 -7.96 -8.58 -4.30
N CYS A 116 -6.76 -9.14 -4.25
CA CYS A 116 -6.23 -9.82 -3.07
C CYS A 116 -5.07 -9.06 -2.40
N ASP A 117 -4.38 -8.21 -3.15
CA ASP A 117 -3.34 -7.34 -2.64
C ASP A 117 -3.97 -6.06 -2.11
N PHE A 118 -3.99 -5.88 -0.81
CA PHE A 118 -4.67 -4.74 -0.17
C PHE A 118 -3.78 -4.12 0.90
N LYS A 119 -3.88 -2.81 1.06
CA LYS A 119 -3.26 -2.08 2.17
C LYS A 119 -4.21 -1.03 2.69
N CYS A 120 -4.15 -0.73 3.99
CA CYS A 120 -4.97 0.31 4.58
C CYS A 120 -4.18 1.19 5.56
N THR A 121 -4.77 2.37 5.83
CA THR A 121 -4.36 3.25 6.91
C THR A 121 -5.59 4.01 7.43
N TYR A 122 -5.64 4.30 8.71
CA TYR A 122 -6.73 5.08 9.31
C TYR A 122 -6.37 6.56 9.43
N GLU A 123 -5.09 6.84 9.59
CA GLU A 123 -4.58 8.21 9.52
C GLU A 123 -4.40 8.61 8.05
N THR A 124 -5.19 9.57 7.62
CA THR A 124 -5.35 9.91 6.20
C THR A 124 -4.64 11.19 5.76
N SER A 125 -3.85 11.79 6.63
CA SER A 125 -3.16 13.06 6.32
C SER A 125 -2.12 12.89 5.19
N LEU A 126 -1.35 11.81 5.22
CA LEU A 126 -0.27 11.53 4.26
C LEU A 126 -0.69 10.59 3.13
N THR A 127 -1.55 9.61 3.44
CA THR A 127 -2.02 8.62 2.47
C THR A 127 -3.50 8.36 2.69
N ASN A 128 -4.29 8.38 1.62
CA ASN A 128 -5.69 7.93 1.65
C ASN A 128 -6.13 7.45 0.27
N ALA A 129 -7.29 6.82 0.21
CA ALA A 129 -7.87 6.41 -1.05
C ALA A 129 -9.37 6.74 -1.11
N SER A 130 -9.87 6.89 -2.32
CA SER A 130 -11.30 7.00 -2.63
C SER A 130 -11.64 6.05 -3.76
N PHE A 131 -12.82 5.42 -3.67
CA PHE A 131 -13.31 4.46 -4.65
C PHE A 131 -14.60 4.95 -5.30
N ALA A 132 -14.75 4.66 -6.58
CA ALA A 132 -16.00 4.75 -7.28
C ALA A 132 -16.27 3.47 -8.06
N ARG A 133 -17.54 3.10 -8.17
CA ARG A 133 -18.06 2.06 -9.07
C ARG A 133 -18.62 2.75 -10.31
N SER A 134 -17.77 3.20 -11.20
CA SER A 134 -18.23 3.88 -12.41
C SER A 134 -17.19 3.76 -13.50
N ALA A 135 -17.66 3.42 -14.68
CA ALA A 135 -16.87 3.41 -15.90
C ALA A 135 -16.49 4.82 -16.38
N ASN A 136 -17.11 5.86 -15.85
CA ASN A 136 -16.87 7.22 -16.30
C ASN A 136 -15.65 7.82 -15.62
N PHE A 137 -14.69 8.18 -16.46
CA PHE A 137 -13.48 8.86 -16.08
C PHE A 137 -13.79 10.18 -15.32
N LEU A 138 -12.99 10.42 -14.28
CA LEU A 138 -12.97 11.68 -13.54
C LEU A 138 -13.15 12.92 -14.40
N PRO A 139 -13.93 13.87 -13.96
CA PRO A 139 -13.24 15.06 -13.47
C PRO A 139 -13.87 15.71 -12.25
N LYS A 140 -14.83 15.12 -11.68
CA LYS A 140 -15.37 15.66 -10.44
C LYS A 140 -15.35 14.52 -9.43
N LEU A 141 -14.59 14.66 -8.33
CA LEU A 141 -14.89 14.03 -7.07
C LEU A 141 -16.35 14.42 -6.78
N SER A 142 -17.27 13.74 -7.45
CA SER A 142 -18.69 13.89 -7.26
C SER A 142 -19.07 13.07 -6.03
N ASP A 143 -20.28 13.24 -5.53
CA ASP A 143 -20.84 12.51 -4.40
C ASP A 143 -20.83 10.98 -4.55
N THR A 144 -20.41 10.45 -5.73
CA THR A 144 -20.24 9.03 -6.02
C THR A 144 -18.91 8.44 -5.54
N TRP A 145 -17.91 9.27 -5.22
CA TRP A 145 -16.65 8.82 -4.68
C TRP A 145 -16.75 8.63 -3.16
N GLN A 146 -16.44 7.40 -2.72
CA GLN A 146 -16.44 7.05 -1.32
C GLN A 146 -15.01 7.05 -0.79
N SER A 147 -14.73 7.86 0.22
CA SER A 147 -13.48 7.76 0.95
C SER A 147 -13.32 6.35 1.54
N ARG A 148 -12.16 5.77 1.34
CA ARG A 148 -11.77 4.46 1.86
C ARG A 148 -10.48 4.58 2.64
N LYS A 149 -10.32 3.68 3.61
CA LYS A 149 -9.13 3.61 4.44
C LYS A 149 -8.06 2.68 3.86
N GLY A 150 -8.23 2.24 2.61
CA GLY A 150 -7.30 1.33 1.96
C GLY A 150 -7.37 1.41 0.44
N TRP A 151 -6.43 0.75 -0.20
CA TRP A 151 -6.25 0.69 -1.65
C TRP A 151 -5.77 -0.70 -2.09
N PHE A 152 -5.83 -0.95 -3.40
CA PHE A 152 -5.39 -2.21 -4.01
C PHE A 152 -4.13 -2.01 -4.84
N CYS A 153 -3.28 -3.00 -4.84
CA CYS A 153 -2.19 -3.26 -5.79
C CYS A 153 -1.05 -2.25 -5.81
N LEU A 154 -1.19 -1.01 -5.36
CA LEU A 154 -0.07 -0.08 -5.28
C LEU A 154 0.74 -0.34 -4.01
N GLU A 155 2.03 -0.65 -4.15
CA GLU A 155 2.92 -0.97 -3.02
C GLU A 155 4.03 0.06 -2.84
N GLU A 156 4.58 0.59 -3.94
CA GLU A 156 5.77 1.43 -3.89
C GLU A 156 5.72 2.51 -4.97
N VAL A 157 6.25 3.67 -4.65
CA VAL A 157 6.50 4.75 -5.59
C VAL A 157 7.97 5.15 -5.49
N ASP A 158 8.68 4.95 -6.58
CA ASP A 158 10.07 5.38 -6.71
C ASP A 158 10.16 6.72 -7.41
N VAL A 159 11.21 7.47 -7.06
CA VAL A 159 11.61 8.68 -7.80
C VAL A 159 13.06 8.57 -8.26
N TRP A 160 13.35 9.14 -9.42
CA TRP A 160 14.72 9.27 -9.94
C TRP A 160 15.38 10.48 -9.31
N THR A 161 16.35 10.26 -8.42
CA THR A 161 16.88 11.29 -7.53
C THR A 161 18.39 11.18 -7.31
N LYS A 162 19.00 12.27 -6.87
CA LYS A 162 20.38 12.29 -6.34
C LYS A 162 20.44 12.00 -4.84
N ALA A 163 19.30 12.03 -4.15
CA ALA A 163 19.23 11.69 -2.74
C ALA A 163 19.69 10.24 -2.51
N THR A 164 20.30 9.99 -1.39
CA THR A 164 20.66 8.66 -0.89
C THR A 164 20.03 8.48 0.48
N PRO A 165 18.70 8.23 0.52
CA PRO A 165 17.98 8.20 1.79
C PRO A 165 18.42 7.03 2.63
N LYS A 166 18.32 7.19 3.94
CA LYS A 166 18.28 6.08 4.89
C LYS A 166 16.87 5.52 4.93
N TYR A 167 16.75 4.21 5.00
CA TYR A 167 15.47 3.54 5.15
C TYR A 167 15.19 3.27 6.62
N LEU A 168 14.04 3.75 7.09
CA LEU A 168 13.50 3.47 8.41
C LEU A 168 12.28 2.57 8.22
N GLU A 169 12.33 1.35 8.72
CA GLU A 169 11.19 0.46 8.70
C GLU A 169 10.31 0.67 9.94
N VAL A 170 9.00 0.73 9.72
CA VAL A 170 7.99 0.65 10.78
C VAL A 170 7.18 -0.62 10.56
N THR A 171 7.19 -1.51 11.55
CA THR A 171 6.54 -2.82 11.44
C THR A 171 5.83 -3.19 12.74
N GLY A 172 4.94 -4.17 12.65
CA GLY A 172 4.16 -4.62 13.80
C GLY A 172 2.72 -4.93 13.45
N ASP A 173 1.81 -4.55 14.34
CA ASP A 173 0.37 -4.80 14.22
C ASP A 173 -0.42 -3.56 13.78
N SER A 174 -1.73 -3.56 14.08
CA SER A 174 -2.66 -2.49 13.70
C SER A 174 -2.27 -1.10 14.19
N LEU A 175 -1.58 -0.98 15.34
CA LEU A 175 -1.18 0.33 15.86
C LEU A 175 -0.18 1.02 14.94
N MET A 176 0.68 0.24 14.28
CA MET A 176 1.64 0.74 13.30
C MET A 176 1.00 0.90 11.91
N GLU A 177 0.23 -0.08 11.45
CA GLU A 177 -0.42 -0.03 10.14
C GLU A 177 -1.44 1.10 10.03
N MET A 178 -2.27 1.30 11.06
CA MET A 178 -3.33 2.31 11.07
C MET A 178 -2.82 3.75 11.01
N GLY A 179 -1.53 3.97 11.19
CA GLY A 179 -0.90 5.27 10.95
C GLY A 179 -0.89 6.23 12.13
N MET A 180 -1.57 5.92 13.25
CA MET A 180 -1.65 6.83 14.40
C MET A 180 -0.29 7.18 15.01
N ILE A 181 0.67 6.27 14.93
CA ILE A 181 2.05 6.49 15.37
C ILE A 181 2.92 6.86 14.16
N THR A 182 2.74 6.15 13.06
CA THR A 182 3.61 6.27 11.88
C THR A 182 3.41 7.57 11.12
N ALA A 183 2.19 8.08 10.97
CA ALA A 183 1.97 9.31 10.21
C ALA A 183 2.59 10.56 10.86
N PRO A 184 2.46 10.81 12.18
CA PRO A 184 3.20 11.88 12.84
C PRO A 184 4.72 11.75 12.72
N LEU A 185 5.26 10.53 12.84
CA LEU A 185 6.68 10.27 12.64
C LEU A 185 7.11 10.61 11.21
N MET A 186 6.34 10.17 10.22
CA MET A 186 6.58 10.47 8.81
C MET A 186 6.58 11.97 8.55
N GLN A 187 5.59 12.72 9.07
CA GLN A 187 5.53 14.18 8.93
C GLN A 187 6.75 14.86 9.55
N TYR A 188 7.13 14.43 10.74
CA TYR A 188 8.31 14.95 11.43
C TYR A 188 9.59 14.75 10.60
N LEU A 189 9.81 13.52 10.11
CA LEU A 189 11.00 13.19 9.34
C LEU A 189 11.07 13.95 8.01
N MET A 190 9.97 14.08 7.28
CA MET A 190 9.94 14.89 6.05
C MET A 190 10.25 16.38 6.31
N THR A 191 9.91 16.88 7.50
CA THR A 191 10.15 18.28 7.86
C THR A 191 11.57 18.53 8.33
N VAL A 192 12.13 17.62 9.15
CA VAL A 192 13.42 17.81 9.82
C VAL A 192 14.58 17.21 9.00
N HIS A 193 14.30 16.15 8.25
CA HIS A 193 15.26 15.39 7.44
C HIS A 193 14.78 15.23 5.99
N PRO A 194 14.45 16.37 5.27
CA PRO A 194 13.97 16.30 3.90
C PRO A 194 15.02 15.65 2.98
N ASP A 195 14.56 14.74 2.12
CA ASP A 195 15.39 13.97 1.19
C ASP A 195 16.45 13.04 1.84
N GLU A 196 16.42 12.87 3.16
CA GLU A 196 17.41 12.07 3.90
C GLU A 196 16.88 10.73 4.39
N VAL A 197 15.56 10.62 4.58
CA VAL A 197 14.93 9.43 5.18
C VAL A 197 13.67 9.06 4.40
N THR A 198 13.48 7.78 4.12
CA THR A 198 12.20 7.21 3.69
C THR A 198 11.70 6.20 4.72
N VAL A 199 10.42 6.29 5.08
CA VAL A 199 9.79 5.34 5.98
C VAL A 199 9.10 4.23 5.17
N LEU A 200 9.45 2.97 5.47
CA LEU A 200 8.86 1.78 4.90
C LEU A 200 7.81 1.23 5.89
N ASN A 201 6.55 1.15 5.50
CA ASN A 201 5.50 0.58 6.34
C ASN A 201 5.23 -0.88 5.95
N THR A 202 5.68 -1.81 6.80
CA THR A 202 5.50 -3.26 6.64
C THR A 202 4.58 -3.85 7.72
N ALA A 203 3.88 -3.01 8.48
CA ALA A 203 2.98 -3.44 9.54
C ALA A 203 1.72 -4.11 8.98
N ILE A 204 1.16 -5.09 9.71
CA ILE A 204 -0.05 -5.83 9.32
C ILE A 204 -0.99 -5.89 10.53
N SER A 205 -2.21 -5.37 10.38
CA SER A 205 -3.24 -5.46 11.42
C SER A 205 -3.52 -6.92 11.79
N GLY A 206 -3.61 -7.19 13.10
CA GLY A 206 -3.82 -8.55 13.60
C GLY A 206 -2.56 -9.43 13.67
N SER A 207 -1.45 -8.99 13.08
CA SER A 207 -0.19 -9.75 13.08
C SER A 207 0.29 -10.06 14.50
N ARG A 208 0.91 -11.23 14.66
CA ARG A 208 1.52 -11.72 15.90
C ARG A 208 3.04 -11.77 15.78
N LEU A 209 3.72 -11.77 16.91
CA LEU A 209 5.18 -11.80 16.93
C LEU A 209 5.73 -13.15 16.49
N ILE A 210 5.23 -14.24 17.11
CA ILE A 210 5.80 -15.59 16.99
C ILE A 210 4.87 -16.62 16.35
N HIS A 211 3.60 -16.32 16.21
CA HIS A 211 2.61 -17.24 15.64
C HIS A 211 2.01 -16.67 14.36
N ASP A 212 1.84 -17.52 13.37
CA ASP A 212 1.11 -17.20 12.16
C ASP A 212 -0.38 -16.96 12.45
N ALA A 213 -1.07 -16.32 11.53
CA ALA A 213 -2.50 -16.05 11.65
C ALA A 213 -3.31 -17.33 11.89
N PRO A 214 -4.39 -17.27 12.71
CA PRO A 214 -5.33 -18.39 12.80
C PRO A 214 -6.05 -18.62 11.46
N HIS A 215 -6.38 -19.88 11.14
CA HIS A 215 -7.05 -20.28 9.89
C HIS A 215 -8.53 -20.64 10.10
N ASP A 216 -9.11 -20.30 11.24
CA ASP A 216 -10.49 -20.66 11.59
C ASP A 216 -11.54 -19.69 11.01
N GLN A 217 -11.13 -18.50 10.57
CA GLN A 217 -11.97 -17.52 9.91
C GLN A 217 -11.19 -16.76 8.82
N PRO A 218 -11.81 -16.46 7.64
CA PRO A 218 -11.13 -15.76 6.53
C PRO A 218 -10.50 -14.43 6.92
N ILE A 219 -11.14 -13.69 7.83
CA ILE A 219 -10.57 -12.40 8.28
C ILE A 219 -9.27 -12.57 9.05
N TYR A 220 -9.09 -13.66 9.79
CA TYR A 220 -7.88 -13.90 10.54
C TYR A 220 -6.72 -14.27 9.62
N GLU A 221 -6.99 -14.96 8.52
CA GLU A 221 -5.95 -15.28 7.54
C GLU A 221 -5.27 -14.03 6.97
N THR A 222 -5.99 -12.89 6.92
CA THR A 222 -5.41 -11.62 6.48
C THR A 222 -4.36 -11.04 7.45
N PHE A 223 -4.23 -11.58 8.67
CA PHE A 223 -3.23 -11.15 9.64
C PHE A 223 -1.83 -11.70 9.31
N GLY A 224 -1.76 -12.64 8.38
CA GLY A 224 -0.54 -13.12 7.75
C GLY A 224 0.37 -13.95 8.65
N GLU A 225 1.58 -14.16 8.18
CA GLU A 225 2.63 -14.85 8.92
C GLU A 225 3.11 -14.03 10.12
N SER A 226 3.72 -14.71 11.07
CA SER A 226 4.36 -14.07 12.23
C SER A 226 5.39 -13.02 11.80
N LEU A 227 5.56 -11.99 12.62
CA LEU A 227 6.55 -10.95 12.32
C LEU A 227 7.96 -11.55 12.19
N LEU A 228 8.34 -12.53 13.03
CA LEU A 228 9.63 -13.17 12.94
C LEU A 228 9.85 -13.86 11.58
N SER A 229 8.85 -14.57 11.05
CA SER A 229 8.92 -15.19 9.73
C SER A 229 9.07 -14.14 8.62
N ARG A 230 8.31 -13.05 8.69
CA ARG A 230 8.35 -11.96 7.69
C ARG A 230 9.70 -11.24 7.69
N MET A 231 10.27 -10.94 8.87
CA MET A 231 11.57 -10.29 8.99
C MET A 231 12.70 -11.14 8.38
N VAL A 232 12.66 -12.46 8.57
CA VAL A 232 13.65 -13.38 7.96
C VAL A 232 13.53 -13.38 6.44
N ARG A 233 12.30 -13.35 5.92
CA ARG A 233 12.05 -13.38 4.47
C ARG A 233 12.42 -12.07 3.77
N ASN A 234 12.32 -10.92 4.46
CA ASN A 234 12.60 -9.57 3.92
C ASN A 234 12.07 -9.36 2.50
N ARG A 235 10.75 -9.44 2.33
CA ARG A 235 10.09 -9.38 1.02
C ARG A 235 10.26 -8.04 0.31
N SER A 236 10.40 -6.96 1.06
CA SER A 236 10.63 -5.62 0.51
C SER A 236 11.95 -5.51 -0.27
N GLY A 237 12.95 -6.32 0.09
CA GLY A 237 14.30 -6.23 -0.46
C GLY A 237 15.12 -5.04 0.05
N PHE A 238 14.52 -4.17 0.85
CA PHE A 238 15.23 -3.05 1.47
C PHE A 238 16.14 -3.50 2.63
N LYS A 239 17.13 -2.69 2.93
CA LYS A 239 18.00 -2.84 4.12
C LYS A 239 17.84 -1.62 5.00
N PRO A 240 16.84 -1.62 5.91
CA PRO A 240 16.62 -0.48 6.80
C PRO A 240 17.80 -0.33 7.76
N GLU A 241 18.20 0.92 8.01
CA GLU A 241 19.19 1.26 9.04
C GLU A 241 18.61 1.19 10.45
N LEU A 242 17.29 1.33 10.54
CA LEU A 242 16.56 1.24 11.80
C LEU A 242 15.18 0.63 11.54
N THR A 243 14.77 -0.30 12.40
CA THR A 243 13.42 -0.86 12.41
C THR A 243 12.73 -0.51 13.73
N ILE A 244 11.57 0.12 13.67
CA ILE A 244 10.69 0.38 14.82
C ILE A 244 9.61 -0.70 14.83
N VAL A 245 9.53 -1.44 15.95
CA VAL A 245 8.61 -2.56 16.12
C VAL A 245 7.60 -2.26 17.22
N SER A 246 6.29 -2.43 16.90
CA SER A 246 5.22 -2.43 17.91
C SER A 246 4.32 -3.63 17.66
N ILE A 247 4.41 -4.65 18.51
CA ILE A 247 3.71 -5.92 18.33
C ILE A 247 3.59 -6.67 19.66
N GLY A 248 2.71 -7.68 19.71
CA GLY A 248 2.57 -8.58 20.85
C GLY A 248 1.17 -8.58 21.45
N ALA A 249 0.38 -7.53 21.27
CA ALA A 249 -0.99 -7.49 21.76
C ALA A 249 -1.83 -8.66 21.22
N ASN A 250 -1.68 -8.99 19.94
CA ASN A 250 -2.43 -10.06 19.29
C ASN A 250 -1.95 -11.46 19.70
N ASP A 251 -0.71 -11.60 20.15
CA ASP A 251 -0.22 -12.87 20.72
C ASP A 251 -0.96 -13.23 22.02
N LEU A 252 -1.41 -12.23 22.76
CA LEU A 252 -2.19 -12.41 23.99
C LEU A 252 -3.71 -12.44 23.75
N MET A 253 -4.22 -11.61 22.84
CA MET A 253 -5.67 -11.42 22.65
C MET A 253 -6.31 -12.52 21.81
N LEU A 254 -5.69 -12.95 20.70
CA LEU A 254 -6.29 -13.92 19.80
C LEU A 254 -6.49 -15.30 20.43
N PRO A 255 -5.57 -15.86 21.22
CA PRO A 255 -5.83 -17.10 21.96
C PRO A 255 -7.02 -17.00 22.90
N LEU A 256 -7.18 -15.87 23.62
CA LEU A 256 -8.32 -15.65 24.53
C LEU A 256 -9.66 -15.62 23.78
N ILE A 257 -9.72 -15.01 22.62
CA ILE A 257 -10.93 -14.96 21.79
C ILE A 257 -11.31 -16.39 21.32
N SER A 258 -10.34 -17.18 20.87
CA SER A 258 -10.58 -18.57 20.43
C SER A 258 -11.04 -19.49 21.57
N GLU A 259 -10.47 -19.32 22.76
CA GLU A 259 -10.89 -20.07 23.95
C GLU A 259 -12.32 -19.71 24.41
N VAL A 260 -12.69 -18.43 24.38
CA VAL A 260 -14.04 -17.96 24.70
C VAL A 260 -15.03 -18.51 23.68
N ALA A 261 -14.71 -18.47 22.38
CA ALA A 261 -15.56 -19.02 21.33
C ALA A 261 -15.71 -20.55 21.43
N ALA A 262 -14.64 -21.27 21.80
CA ALA A 262 -14.71 -22.71 22.05
C ALA A 262 -15.58 -23.07 23.25
N ARG A 263 -15.51 -22.31 24.34
CA ARG A 263 -16.37 -22.49 25.52
C ARG A 263 -17.85 -22.22 25.22
N GLN A 264 -18.15 -21.21 24.38
CA GLN A 264 -19.53 -20.89 23.99
C GLN A 264 -20.16 -21.95 23.07
N LYS A 265 -19.36 -22.68 22.26
CA LYS A 265 -19.86 -23.78 21.41
C LYS A 265 -20.14 -25.07 22.19
N ASN A 266 -19.60 -25.23 23.39
CA ASN A 266 -19.74 -26.42 24.23
C ASN A 266 -20.80 -26.27 25.34
N ASN A 267 -21.46 -25.13 25.40
CA ASN A 267 -22.65 -24.86 26.22
C ASN A 267 -23.89 -24.73 25.33
#